data_ce7923af6ddbbe71851e2ad0f699f8c5
#
_entry.id   ce7923af6ddbbe71851e2ad0f699f8c5
#
_cell.length_a   1.000
_cell.length_b   1.000
_cell.length_c   1.000
_cell.angle_alpha   90.00
_cell.angle_beta   90.00
_cell.angle_gamma   90.00
#
_symmetry.space_group_name_H-M   'P 1'
#
loop_
_entity.id
_entity.type
_entity.pdbx_description
1 polymer ?
#
loop_
_entity_poly.entity_id
_entity_poly.type
_entity_poly.pdbx_seq_one_letter_code
_entity_poly.pdbx_strand_id
1 'polypeptide(L)'
;MTVPASAVALSRRSPWLGAIEDWLWQKPSFRMVPDLKLPLTPAGTAAPARPGALRVGFAGFPSDYSLAMLLGLIDSGVELVGLATSLGANPAISGENALSQIADHMGVPLLRLARINEYDSLVALRRLEADLFMVASFDQILREKALAIPRLGWINVHPSLLPKYRGPEPLYWAIVNDEKETGISFQRVIRGIDAGPLLLQRREPIRPDDDSGTLARRLSQLGAESTREAVELARSGAAGSPLDLAQGSYFTSIGHRRIDQAESAALADRMVRAGNPNMLAATQCGGRLCYVVKVCRIPASDLSPGPRLHFPDGDLLLEQTVDRCGCHHGQPVGTCPHDE
;
A
#
# COMPACT_ATOMS: atom_id res chain seq x y z
N MET A 1 -23.84 -10.19 -27.35
CA MET A 1 -23.23 -8.87 -27.16
C MET A 1 -23.64 -8.40 -25.77
N THR A 2 -22.81 -8.64 -24.78
CA THR A 2 -22.99 -8.19 -23.39
C THR A 2 -22.26 -6.86 -23.26
N VAL A 3 -22.99 -5.80 -22.98
CA VAL A 3 -22.45 -4.46 -22.67
C VAL A 3 -21.65 -4.57 -21.37
N PRO A 4 -20.40 -4.11 -21.29
CA PRO A 4 -19.64 -4.16 -20.06
C PRO A 4 -20.29 -3.29 -18.99
N ALA A 5 -20.37 -3.81 -17.76
CA ALA A 5 -21.04 -3.18 -16.61
C ALA A 5 -20.44 -1.82 -16.16
N SER A 6 -19.35 -1.39 -16.77
CA SER A 6 -18.64 -0.12 -16.46
C SER A 6 -19.33 1.15 -16.99
N ALA A 7 -20.26 1.04 -17.92
CA ALA A 7 -20.85 2.22 -18.57
C ALA A 7 -22.01 2.88 -17.79
N VAL A 8 -22.57 2.23 -16.76
CA VAL A 8 -23.75 2.74 -16.04
C VAL A 8 -23.40 3.49 -14.75
N ALA A 9 -22.17 3.38 -14.25
CA ALA A 9 -21.74 3.99 -12.98
C ALA A 9 -21.23 5.45 -13.12
N LEU A 10 -20.93 5.92 -14.33
CA LEU A 10 -20.24 7.20 -14.57
C LEU A 10 -21.09 8.46 -14.35
N SER A 11 -22.40 8.36 -14.14
CA SER A 11 -23.26 9.57 -14.07
C SER A 11 -23.46 10.19 -12.68
N ARG A 12 -22.80 9.69 -11.63
CA ARG A 12 -23.03 10.16 -10.23
C ARG A 12 -21.77 10.42 -9.40
N ARG A 13 -20.58 10.35 -9.97
CA ARG A 13 -19.33 10.64 -9.24
C ARG A 13 -19.20 12.15 -9.01
N SER A 14 -18.80 12.50 -7.79
CA SER A 14 -18.43 13.88 -7.46
C SER A 14 -17.25 14.31 -8.35
N PRO A 15 -17.29 15.49 -9.00
CA PRO A 15 -16.22 15.92 -9.92
C PRO A 15 -14.81 15.92 -9.30
N TRP A 16 -14.72 16.26 -8.00
CA TRP A 16 -13.45 16.26 -7.27
C TRP A 16 -12.85 14.83 -7.10
N LEU A 17 -13.71 13.84 -6.88
CA LEU A 17 -13.29 12.43 -6.75
C LEU A 17 -12.70 11.93 -8.06
N GLY A 18 -13.36 12.19 -9.19
CA GLY A 18 -12.84 11.87 -10.52
C GLY A 18 -11.51 12.55 -10.82
N ALA A 19 -11.35 13.84 -10.45
CA ALA A 19 -10.10 14.56 -10.67
C ALA A 19 -8.91 13.95 -9.87
N ILE A 20 -9.15 13.51 -8.64
CA ILE A 20 -8.09 12.85 -7.85
C ILE A 20 -7.80 11.46 -8.41
N GLU A 21 -8.82 10.71 -8.80
CA GLU A 21 -8.63 9.39 -9.43
C GLU A 21 -7.81 9.51 -10.71
N ASP A 22 -8.16 10.42 -11.62
CA ASP A 22 -7.43 10.64 -12.86
C ASP A 22 -5.97 11.01 -12.59
N TRP A 23 -5.73 11.92 -11.64
CA TRP A 23 -4.38 12.28 -11.22
C TRP A 23 -3.60 11.08 -10.64
N LEU A 24 -4.24 10.26 -9.79
CA LEU A 24 -3.61 9.09 -9.16
C LEU A 24 -3.26 8.03 -10.20
N TRP A 25 -4.19 7.72 -11.11
CA TRP A 25 -4.00 6.66 -12.11
C TRP A 25 -3.05 7.05 -13.24
N GLN A 26 -2.76 8.33 -13.44
CA GLN A 26 -1.75 8.79 -14.40
C GLN A 26 -0.30 8.65 -13.89
N LYS A 27 -0.08 8.39 -12.60
CA LYS A 27 1.26 8.17 -12.07
C LYS A 27 1.88 6.92 -12.70
N PRO A 28 3.16 6.97 -13.14
CA PRO A 28 3.84 5.81 -13.72
C PRO A 28 4.03 4.68 -12.70
N SER A 29 4.28 5.04 -11.44
CA SER A 29 4.41 4.10 -10.33
C SER A 29 3.88 4.71 -9.02
N PHE A 30 3.53 3.85 -8.06
CA PHE A 30 3.05 4.29 -6.76
C PHE A 30 4.19 4.44 -5.75
N ARG A 31 4.07 5.44 -4.89
CA ARG A 31 5.06 5.75 -3.85
C ARG A 31 4.42 5.80 -2.47
N MET A 32 5.18 5.43 -1.47
CA MET A 32 4.88 5.69 -0.07
C MET A 32 5.30 7.12 0.32
N VAL A 33 5.12 8.09 -0.58
CA VAL A 33 5.53 9.47 -0.34
C VAL A 33 4.33 10.27 0.14
N PRO A 34 4.45 10.91 1.29
CA PRO A 34 3.35 11.61 1.92
C PRO A 34 3.06 13.01 1.35
N ASP A 35 3.92 13.53 0.51
CA ASP A 35 3.86 14.92 0.06
C ASP A 35 3.04 15.06 -1.24
N LEU A 36 1.74 14.78 -1.11
CA LEU A 36 0.82 14.81 -2.21
C LEU A 36 -0.08 16.05 -2.11
N LYS A 37 0.17 17.06 -2.95
CA LYS A 37 -0.85 18.07 -3.24
C LYS A 37 -1.89 17.44 -4.16
N LEU A 38 -3.07 17.20 -3.61
CA LEU A 38 -4.18 16.70 -4.38
C LEU A 38 -4.78 17.80 -5.27
N PRO A 39 -5.25 17.47 -6.47
CA PRO A 39 -5.97 18.40 -7.34
C PRO A 39 -7.41 18.62 -6.81
N LEU A 40 -7.54 19.02 -5.56
CA LEU A 40 -8.84 19.36 -4.98
C LEU A 40 -9.30 20.69 -5.54
N THR A 41 -10.45 20.69 -6.20
CA THR A 41 -11.20 21.92 -6.46
C THR A 41 -11.76 22.48 -5.16
N PRO A 42 -11.92 23.83 -5.02
CA PRO A 42 -12.52 24.42 -3.81
C PRO A 42 -13.81 23.69 -3.44
N ALA A 43 -14.00 23.44 -2.15
CA ALA A 43 -15.05 22.62 -1.60
C ALA A 43 -16.43 22.91 -2.18
N GLY A 44 -16.89 22.03 -3.06
CA GLY A 44 -18.30 21.78 -3.14
C GLY A 44 -18.65 20.94 -1.92
N THR A 45 -19.60 21.37 -1.13
CA THR A 45 -20.11 20.62 0.03
C THR A 45 -20.21 19.14 -0.32
N ALA A 46 -19.53 18.29 0.45
CA ALA A 46 -19.68 16.84 0.32
C ALA A 46 -21.19 16.54 0.26
N ALA A 47 -21.59 15.76 -0.73
CA ALA A 47 -22.99 15.41 -0.85
C ALA A 47 -23.44 14.76 0.47
N PRO A 48 -24.57 15.17 1.06
CA PRO A 48 -25.01 14.62 2.31
C PRO A 48 -25.13 13.09 2.18
N ALA A 49 -24.69 12.38 3.23
CA ALA A 49 -24.80 10.94 3.29
C ALA A 49 -26.25 10.51 3.03
N ARG A 50 -26.43 9.42 2.30
CA ARG A 50 -27.76 8.87 2.05
C ARG A 50 -28.33 8.36 3.37
N PRO A 51 -29.62 8.61 3.67
CA PRO A 51 -30.25 8.02 4.84
C PRO A 51 -30.03 6.50 4.87
N GLY A 52 -29.49 5.98 5.98
CA GLY A 52 -29.17 4.57 6.13
C GLY A 52 -27.87 4.11 5.47
N ALA A 53 -27.01 5.04 5.01
CA ALA A 53 -25.66 4.70 4.57
C ALA A 53 -24.85 4.09 5.72
N LEU A 54 -24.00 3.13 5.39
CA LEU A 54 -23.07 2.53 6.35
C LEU A 54 -22.05 3.56 6.79
N ARG A 55 -21.88 3.76 8.09
CA ARG A 55 -20.90 4.69 8.67
C ARG A 55 -19.55 4.01 8.76
N VAL A 56 -18.57 4.48 7.98
CA VAL A 56 -17.26 3.83 7.87
C VAL A 56 -16.13 4.80 8.23
N GLY A 57 -15.27 4.37 9.14
CA GLY A 57 -13.98 5.01 9.39
C GLY A 57 -12.89 4.38 8.49
N PHE A 58 -11.87 5.15 8.17
CA PHE A 58 -10.71 4.66 7.44
C PHE A 58 -9.43 4.89 8.25
N ALA A 59 -8.55 3.88 8.29
CA ALA A 59 -7.24 4.00 8.92
C ALA A 59 -6.14 3.62 7.93
N GLY A 60 -5.14 4.50 7.79
CA GLY A 60 -4.06 4.26 6.85
C GLY A 60 -2.89 5.22 6.99
N PHE A 61 -1.80 4.87 6.31
CA PHE A 61 -0.66 5.74 6.09
C PHE A 61 -0.94 6.63 4.86
N PRO A 62 -0.47 7.88 4.79
CA PRO A 62 -0.70 8.74 3.63
C PRO A 62 0.19 8.35 2.43
N SER A 63 -0.10 7.21 1.82
CA SER A 63 0.55 6.66 0.64
C SER A 63 -0.41 6.62 -0.55
N ASP A 64 0.12 6.49 -1.76
CA ASP A 64 -0.71 6.32 -2.96
C ASP A 64 -1.63 5.09 -2.85
N TYR A 65 -1.16 4.01 -2.21
CA TYR A 65 -1.96 2.82 -1.96
C TYR A 65 -3.14 3.10 -1.01
N SER A 66 -2.89 3.73 0.14
CA SER A 66 -3.96 4.10 1.09
C SER A 66 -4.94 5.08 0.46
N LEU A 67 -4.43 6.04 -0.32
CA LEU A 67 -5.28 6.98 -1.04
C LEU A 67 -6.22 6.27 -2.00
N ALA A 68 -5.72 5.33 -2.80
CA ALA A 68 -6.52 4.54 -3.72
C ALA A 68 -7.66 3.78 -3.00
N MET A 69 -7.34 3.15 -1.86
CA MET A 69 -8.34 2.44 -1.06
C MET A 69 -9.38 3.38 -0.47
N LEU A 70 -8.96 4.56 0.01
CA LEU A 70 -9.89 5.58 0.52
C LEU A 70 -10.82 6.11 -0.58
N LEU A 71 -10.30 6.37 -1.79
CA LEU A 71 -11.13 6.79 -2.94
C LEU A 71 -12.15 5.72 -3.32
N GLY A 72 -11.74 4.45 -3.38
CA GLY A 72 -12.65 3.33 -3.61
C GLY A 72 -13.71 3.20 -2.52
N LEU A 73 -13.35 3.48 -1.25
CA LEU A 73 -14.29 3.49 -0.14
C LEU A 73 -15.33 4.63 -0.29
N ILE A 74 -14.90 5.84 -0.62
CA ILE A 74 -15.79 6.98 -0.85
C ILE A 74 -16.73 6.71 -2.04
N ASP A 75 -16.19 6.17 -3.15
CA ASP A 75 -17.00 5.81 -4.34
C ASP A 75 -18.01 4.68 -4.05
N SER A 76 -17.76 3.85 -3.04
CA SER A 76 -18.71 2.79 -2.65
C SER A 76 -20.05 3.33 -2.13
N GLY A 77 -20.11 4.62 -1.77
CA GLY A 77 -21.33 5.30 -1.32
C GLY A 77 -21.61 5.14 0.16
N VAL A 78 -20.60 4.82 0.97
CA VAL A 78 -20.66 4.84 2.43
C VAL A 78 -20.67 6.28 2.97
N GLU A 79 -21.07 6.45 4.21
CA GLU A 79 -20.83 7.67 4.97
C GLU A 79 -19.43 7.58 5.61
N LEU A 80 -18.45 8.32 5.05
CA LEU A 80 -17.15 8.44 5.69
C LEU A 80 -17.29 9.31 6.94
N VAL A 81 -16.97 8.75 8.12
CA VAL A 81 -17.17 9.44 9.42
C VAL A 81 -15.87 9.92 10.05
N GLY A 82 -14.74 9.55 9.52
CA GLY A 82 -13.43 10.00 9.98
C GLY A 82 -12.30 9.19 9.42
N LEU A 83 -11.12 9.78 9.47
CA LEU A 83 -9.86 9.17 9.07
C LEU A 83 -8.96 9.01 10.29
N ALA A 84 -8.09 8.00 10.27
CA ALA A 84 -7.06 7.80 11.28
C ALA A 84 -5.72 7.53 10.60
N THR A 85 -4.65 8.10 11.15
CA THR A 85 -3.28 7.82 10.73
C THR A 85 -2.36 7.73 11.94
N SER A 86 -1.23 7.02 11.81
CA SER A 86 -0.23 6.96 12.87
C SER A 86 0.53 8.25 12.98
N LEU A 87 0.80 8.68 14.22
CA LEU A 87 1.85 9.62 14.55
C LEU A 87 3.14 8.81 14.74
N GLY A 88 3.80 8.44 13.65
CA GLY A 88 5.10 7.77 13.68
C GLY A 88 6.26 8.75 13.73
N ALA A 89 7.49 8.21 13.69
CA ALA A 89 8.71 9.02 13.60
C ALA A 89 8.85 9.81 12.29
N ASN A 90 7.90 9.66 11.35
CA ASN A 90 7.93 10.33 10.06
C ASN A 90 7.22 11.68 10.12
N PRO A 91 7.97 12.81 9.97
CA PRO A 91 7.40 14.16 10.00
C PRO A 91 6.30 14.41 8.96
N ALA A 92 6.35 13.69 7.85
CA ALA A 92 5.36 13.82 6.77
C ALA A 92 3.96 13.33 7.17
N ILE A 93 3.84 12.51 8.21
CA ILE A 93 2.55 12.06 8.74
C ILE A 93 1.88 13.12 9.60
N SER A 94 2.67 13.96 10.26
CA SER A 94 2.18 15.02 11.15
C SER A 94 1.77 16.31 10.42
N GLY A 95 2.21 16.48 9.15
CA GLY A 95 1.90 17.64 8.34
C GLY A 95 0.66 17.52 7.46
N GLU A 96 0.50 18.47 6.55
CA GLU A 96 -0.50 18.39 5.50
C GLU A 96 -0.11 17.29 4.49
N ASN A 97 -1.01 16.36 4.28
CA ASN A 97 -0.83 15.22 3.39
C ASN A 97 -2.17 14.84 2.74
N ALA A 98 -2.19 13.84 1.86
CA ALA A 98 -3.38 13.45 1.12
C ALA A 98 -4.58 13.13 2.04
N LEU A 99 -4.36 12.48 3.17
CA LEU A 99 -5.44 12.15 4.11
C LEU A 99 -5.99 13.40 4.80
N SER A 100 -5.13 14.37 5.18
CA SER A 100 -5.61 15.62 5.79
C SER A 100 -6.39 16.47 4.78
N GLN A 101 -5.91 16.57 3.55
CA GLN A 101 -6.60 17.31 2.50
C GLN A 101 -8.00 16.73 2.20
N ILE A 102 -8.13 15.39 2.17
CA ILE A 102 -9.44 14.73 1.98
C ILE A 102 -10.32 14.92 3.21
N ALA A 103 -9.78 14.77 4.42
CA ALA A 103 -10.54 14.98 5.66
C ALA A 103 -11.15 16.38 5.70
N ASP A 104 -10.33 17.41 5.42
CA ASP A 104 -10.76 18.81 5.38
C ASP A 104 -11.80 19.05 4.29
N HIS A 105 -11.58 18.49 3.09
CA HIS A 105 -12.53 18.63 1.98
C HIS A 105 -13.88 17.97 2.28
N MET A 106 -13.87 16.82 2.95
CA MET A 106 -15.08 16.08 3.32
C MET A 106 -15.71 16.56 4.64
N GLY A 107 -15.06 17.45 5.37
CA GLY A 107 -15.53 17.95 6.68
C GLY A 107 -15.55 16.86 7.76
N VAL A 108 -14.66 15.87 7.68
CA VAL A 108 -14.57 14.79 8.66
C VAL A 108 -13.27 14.89 9.48
N PRO A 109 -13.22 14.41 10.73
CA PRO A 109 -12.01 14.49 11.54
C PRO A 109 -10.92 13.56 11.01
N LEU A 110 -9.66 14.02 11.06
CA LEU A 110 -8.45 13.19 10.93
C LEU A 110 -7.84 12.98 12.32
N LEU A 111 -7.89 11.75 12.80
CA LEU A 111 -7.26 11.33 14.04
C LEU A 111 -5.79 10.98 13.81
N ARG A 112 -4.88 11.73 14.42
CA ARG A 112 -3.45 11.43 14.43
C ARG A 112 -3.12 10.67 15.71
N LEU A 113 -2.90 9.35 15.59
CA LEU A 113 -2.80 8.43 16.72
C LEU A 113 -1.36 8.06 17.01
N ALA A 114 -0.83 8.47 18.17
CA ALA A 114 0.50 8.01 18.62
C ALA A 114 0.46 6.50 18.89
N ARG A 115 -0.57 6.04 19.59
CA ARG A 115 -0.79 4.62 19.92
C ARG A 115 -2.28 4.31 19.91
N ILE A 116 -2.73 3.54 18.92
CA ILE A 116 -4.16 3.26 18.70
C ILE A 116 -4.85 2.57 19.88
N ASN A 117 -4.12 1.78 20.66
CA ASN A 117 -4.69 1.00 21.76
C ASN A 117 -4.73 1.76 23.10
N GLU A 118 -4.23 3.00 23.17
CA GLU A 118 -4.30 3.82 24.37
C GLU A 118 -5.69 4.45 24.56
N TYR A 119 -6.00 4.80 25.80
CA TYR A 119 -7.32 5.24 26.21
C TYR A 119 -7.85 6.40 25.36
N ASP A 120 -7.06 7.46 25.16
CA ASP A 120 -7.49 8.65 24.42
C ASP A 120 -7.77 8.31 22.93
N SER A 121 -6.95 7.47 22.32
CA SER A 121 -7.15 6.98 20.95
C SER A 121 -8.44 6.17 20.84
N LEU A 122 -8.70 5.28 21.80
CA LEU A 122 -9.94 4.49 21.84
C LEU A 122 -11.17 5.36 22.03
N VAL A 123 -11.07 6.41 22.86
CA VAL A 123 -12.17 7.38 23.04
C VAL A 123 -12.41 8.14 21.73
N ALA A 124 -11.35 8.63 21.07
CA ALA A 124 -11.46 9.34 19.81
C ALA A 124 -12.09 8.47 18.71
N LEU A 125 -11.68 7.21 18.58
CA LEU A 125 -12.27 6.26 17.63
C LEU A 125 -13.75 5.99 17.91
N ARG A 126 -14.14 5.82 19.17
CA ARG A 126 -15.57 5.62 19.55
C ARG A 126 -16.43 6.81 19.18
N ARG A 127 -15.91 8.05 19.32
CA ARG A 127 -16.66 9.28 18.98
C ARG A 127 -16.99 9.39 17.49
N LEU A 128 -16.30 8.64 16.61
CA LEU A 128 -16.67 8.57 15.20
C LEU A 128 -17.97 7.81 14.97
N GLU A 129 -18.39 6.98 15.92
CA GLU A 129 -19.61 6.15 15.81
C GLU A 129 -19.65 5.36 14.49
N ALA A 130 -18.50 4.85 14.06
CA ALA A 130 -18.38 4.04 12.86
C ALA A 130 -18.99 2.64 13.08
N ASP A 131 -19.73 2.18 12.09
CA ASP A 131 -20.22 0.80 12.03
C ASP A 131 -19.10 -0.19 11.66
N LEU A 132 -18.19 0.25 10.80
CA LEU A 132 -17.09 -0.49 10.22
C LEU A 132 -15.85 0.40 10.14
N PHE A 133 -14.66 -0.16 10.29
CA PHE A 133 -13.42 0.48 9.87
C PHE A 133 -12.76 -0.30 8.74
N MET A 134 -12.22 0.43 7.77
CA MET A 134 -11.35 -0.12 6.73
C MET A 134 -9.91 0.31 6.98
N VAL A 135 -8.97 -0.62 6.81
CA VAL A 135 -7.53 -0.40 7.02
C VAL A 135 -6.78 -0.64 5.73
N ALA A 136 -5.87 0.26 5.38
CA ALA A 136 -4.93 0.05 4.28
C ALA A 136 -3.57 0.71 4.62
N SER A 137 -2.48 -0.08 4.65
CA SER A 137 -1.15 0.40 5.06
C SER A 137 -1.18 1.14 6.40
N PHE A 138 -1.48 0.45 7.48
CA PHE A 138 -1.47 1.00 8.83
C PHE A 138 -0.45 0.23 9.68
N ASP A 139 0.46 0.94 10.33
CA ASP A 139 1.64 0.39 10.99
C ASP A 139 1.45 0.00 12.46
N GLN A 140 0.21 0.13 13.00
CA GLN A 140 -0.08 -0.21 14.38
C GLN A 140 -0.96 -1.46 14.49
N ILE A 141 -0.61 -2.33 15.43
CA ILE A 141 -1.37 -3.56 15.73
C ILE A 141 -2.62 -3.20 16.54
N LEU A 142 -3.79 -3.57 16.02
CA LEU A 142 -5.07 -3.44 16.71
C LEU A 142 -5.24 -4.55 17.75
N ARG A 143 -5.50 -4.16 19.00
CA ARG A 143 -5.80 -5.09 20.10
C ARG A 143 -7.32 -5.14 20.37
N GLU A 144 -7.73 -6.08 21.22
CA GLU A 144 -9.15 -6.38 21.50
C GLU A 144 -10.04 -5.15 21.71
N LYS A 145 -9.58 -4.16 22.50
CA LYS A 145 -10.35 -2.96 22.78
C LYS A 145 -10.58 -2.09 21.55
N ALA A 146 -9.61 -2.01 20.65
CA ALA A 146 -9.75 -1.29 19.40
C ALA A 146 -10.62 -2.08 18.40
N LEU A 147 -10.38 -3.40 18.30
CA LEU A 147 -11.14 -4.29 17.43
C LEU A 147 -12.65 -4.30 17.77
N ALA A 148 -13.00 -4.14 19.04
CA ALA A 148 -14.39 -4.17 19.52
C ALA A 148 -15.14 -2.83 19.36
N ILE A 149 -14.49 -1.76 18.87
CA ILE A 149 -15.14 -0.45 18.75
C ILE A 149 -16.25 -0.47 17.68
N PRO A 150 -16.03 -0.85 16.42
CA PRO A 150 -17.07 -0.87 15.42
C PRO A 150 -17.89 -2.17 15.51
N ARG A 151 -19.21 -2.08 15.42
CA ARG A 151 -20.11 -3.25 15.53
C ARG A 151 -19.90 -4.29 14.43
N LEU A 152 -19.45 -3.86 13.23
CA LEU A 152 -19.11 -4.76 12.11
C LEU A 152 -17.61 -5.10 12.04
N GLY A 153 -16.83 -4.67 13.02
CA GLY A 153 -15.40 -4.94 13.09
C GLY A 153 -14.58 -4.11 12.11
N TRP A 154 -13.39 -4.60 11.85
CA TRP A 154 -12.41 -3.99 10.96
C TRP A 154 -12.16 -4.90 9.76
N ILE A 155 -11.99 -4.32 8.58
CA ILE A 155 -11.49 -5.01 7.39
C ILE A 155 -10.13 -4.41 7.00
N ASN A 156 -9.17 -5.27 6.65
CA ASN A 156 -7.88 -4.86 6.13
C ASN A 156 -7.77 -5.22 4.65
N VAL A 157 -7.17 -4.32 3.88
CA VAL A 157 -6.84 -4.55 2.47
C VAL A 157 -5.36 -4.86 2.39
N HIS A 158 -5.03 -6.11 2.11
CA HIS A 158 -3.65 -6.60 2.08
C HIS A 158 -3.23 -6.93 0.64
N PRO A 159 -2.11 -6.37 0.14
CA PRO A 159 -1.71 -6.56 -1.25
C PRO A 159 -0.92 -7.87 -1.46
N SER A 160 -1.54 -8.99 -1.14
CA SER A 160 -1.07 -10.34 -1.46
C SER A 160 -2.24 -11.31 -1.60
N LEU A 161 -1.96 -12.51 -2.09
CA LEU A 161 -2.87 -13.65 -2.05
C LEU A 161 -2.73 -14.38 -0.70
N LEU A 162 -3.40 -13.86 0.34
CA LEU A 162 -3.41 -14.51 1.66
C LEU A 162 -3.85 -15.98 1.55
N PRO A 163 -3.23 -16.88 2.32
CA PRO A 163 -2.34 -16.68 3.46
C PRO A 163 -0.86 -16.49 3.12
N LYS A 164 -0.47 -16.41 1.84
CA LYS A 164 0.90 -16.08 1.45
C LYS A 164 1.23 -14.61 1.72
N TYR A 165 2.50 -14.34 2.06
CA TYR A 165 3.05 -12.97 2.21
C TYR A 165 2.32 -12.13 3.25
N ARG A 166 1.98 -12.72 4.40
CA ARG A 166 1.51 -11.97 5.59
C ARG A 166 2.64 -11.10 6.14
N GLY A 167 2.30 -10.00 6.77
CA GLY A 167 3.25 -9.05 7.35
C GLY A 167 3.61 -7.91 6.39
N PRO A 168 4.67 -7.16 6.68
CA PRO A 168 5.05 -5.98 5.89
C PRO A 168 5.65 -6.34 4.53
N GLU A 169 5.53 -5.39 3.60
CA GLU A 169 6.18 -5.39 2.28
C GLU A 169 5.87 -6.63 1.39
N PRO A 170 4.59 -7.08 1.29
CA PRO A 170 4.26 -8.28 0.54
C PRO A 170 4.63 -8.22 -0.94
N LEU A 171 4.60 -7.03 -1.57
CA LEU A 171 4.99 -6.84 -2.97
C LEU A 171 6.48 -7.09 -3.18
N TYR A 172 7.30 -6.56 -2.26
CA TYR A 172 8.75 -6.77 -2.29
C TYR A 172 9.06 -8.28 -2.28
N TRP A 173 8.49 -8.99 -1.32
CA TRP A 173 8.74 -10.41 -1.16
C TRP A 173 8.20 -11.24 -2.33
N ALA A 174 7.05 -10.87 -2.90
CA ALA A 174 6.50 -11.57 -4.07
C ALA A 174 7.44 -11.43 -5.30
N ILE A 175 7.99 -10.24 -5.55
CA ILE A 175 8.92 -10.01 -6.65
C ILE A 175 10.26 -10.73 -6.39
N VAL A 176 10.83 -10.61 -5.20
CA VAL A 176 12.10 -11.26 -4.83
C VAL A 176 12.01 -12.77 -4.97
N ASN A 177 10.89 -13.37 -4.57
CA ASN A 177 10.65 -14.81 -4.65
C ASN A 177 10.20 -15.30 -6.03
N ASP A 178 10.25 -14.42 -7.05
CA ASP A 178 9.90 -14.75 -8.44
C ASP A 178 8.47 -15.30 -8.62
N GLU A 179 7.53 -14.85 -7.78
CA GLU A 179 6.12 -15.22 -7.96
C GLU A 179 5.60 -14.70 -9.31
N LYS A 180 4.73 -15.48 -9.93
CA LYS A 180 4.14 -15.12 -11.24
C LYS A 180 2.83 -14.38 -11.10
N GLU A 181 2.23 -14.44 -9.93
CA GLU A 181 1.01 -13.72 -9.57
C GLU A 181 1.03 -13.31 -8.11
N THR A 182 0.30 -12.27 -7.80
CA THR A 182 -0.08 -11.82 -6.47
C THR A 182 -1.55 -11.41 -6.48
N GLY A 183 -1.98 -10.53 -5.59
CA GLY A 183 -3.37 -10.07 -5.59
C GLY A 183 -3.68 -9.11 -4.46
N ILE A 184 -4.97 -8.87 -4.30
CA ILE A 184 -5.55 -8.11 -3.20
C ILE A 184 -6.44 -9.02 -2.37
N SER A 185 -6.27 -8.98 -1.05
CA SER A 185 -7.10 -9.69 -0.09
C SER A 185 -7.78 -8.69 0.86
N PHE A 186 -9.11 -8.75 0.92
CA PHE A 186 -9.89 -8.09 1.95
C PHE A 186 -10.17 -9.12 3.04
N GLN A 187 -9.72 -8.87 4.24
CA GLN A 187 -9.88 -9.78 5.38
C GLN A 187 -10.45 -9.06 6.60
N ARG A 188 -11.14 -9.78 7.46
CA ARG A 188 -11.49 -9.27 8.77
C ARG A 188 -10.25 -9.17 9.64
N VAL A 189 -10.08 -8.06 10.33
CA VAL A 189 -8.95 -7.91 11.26
C VAL A 189 -9.24 -8.65 12.55
N ILE A 190 -8.31 -9.51 12.93
CA ILE A 190 -8.28 -10.20 14.23
C ILE A 190 -6.96 -9.91 14.93
N ARG A 191 -6.72 -10.51 16.09
CA ARG A 191 -5.47 -10.33 16.86
C ARG A 191 -4.20 -10.78 16.13
N GLY A 192 -4.29 -11.69 15.16
CA GLY A 192 -3.15 -12.17 14.38
C GLY A 192 -2.87 -11.26 13.17
N ILE A 193 -1.59 -11.02 12.87
CA ILE A 193 -1.19 -10.22 11.70
C ILE A 193 -1.58 -10.97 10.42
N ASP A 194 -2.42 -10.32 9.61
CA ASP A 194 -2.92 -10.81 8.33
C ASP A 194 -3.42 -12.26 8.36
N ALA A 195 -4.04 -12.64 9.49
CA ALA A 195 -4.47 -14.00 9.76
C ALA A 195 -6.00 -14.15 9.85
N GLY A 196 -6.75 -13.09 9.63
CA GLY A 196 -8.20 -13.08 9.76
C GLY A 196 -8.92 -13.73 8.58
N PRO A 197 -10.21 -14.05 8.74
CA PRO A 197 -11.02 -14.64 7.69
C PRO A 197 -11.07 -13.76 6.43
N LEU A 198 -10.94 -14.39 5.27
CA LEU A 198 -10.95 -13.76 3.97
C LEU A 198 -12.39 -13.44 3.53
N LEU A 199 -12.66 -12.17 3.29
CA LEU A 199 -13.94 -11.71 2.74
C LEU A 199 -13.96 -11.76 1.21
N LEU A 200 -12.88 -11.27 0.59
CA LEU A 200 -12.76 -11.15 -0.85
C LEU A 200 -11.30 -11.25 -1.26
N GLN A 201 -11.02 -11.87 -2.40
CA GLN A 201 -9.67 -11.92 -2.97
C GLN A 201 -9.73 -11.76 -4.49
N ARG A 202 -8.76 -11.03 -5.05
CA ARG A 202 -8.58 -10.83 -6.49
C ARG A 202 -7.13 -11.09 -6.85
N ARG A 203 -6.89 -11.70 -8.01
CA ARG A 203 -5.57 -12.04 -8.52
C ARG A 203 -5.07 -10.99 -9.50
N GLU A 204 -3.77 -10.78 -9.51
CA GLU A 204 -3.05 -9.90 -10.44
C GLU A 204 -1.73 -10.55 -10.86
N PRO A 205 -1.43 -10.69 -12.16
CA PRO A 205 -0.15 -11.22 -12.61
C PRO A 205 0.99 -10.25 -12.29
N ILE A 206 2.16 -10.82 -11.95
CA ILE A 206 3.42 -10.10 -11.85
C ILE A 206 4.13 -10.21 -13.19
N ARG A 207 4.38 -9.08 -13.84
CA ARG A 207 5.04 -9.00 -15.14
C ARG A 207 6.55 -9.08 -14.98
N PRO A 208 7.30 -9.56 -15.99
CA PRO A 208 8.76 -9.66 -15.89
C PRO A 208 9.48 -8.33 -15.66
N ASP A 209 8.89 -7.22 -16.11
CA ASP A 209 9.40 -5.85 -16.01
C ASP A 209 8.80 -5.04 -14.86
N ASP A 210 7.92 -5.66 -14.04
CA ASP A 210 7.37 -4.96 -12.88
C ASP A 210 8.43 -4.63 -11.85
N ASP A 211 8.33 -3.41 -11.34
CA ASP A 211 8.84 -3.02 -10.04
C ASP A 211 7.70 -2.96 -9.00
N SER A 212 8.04 -2.75 -7.73
CA SER A 212 7.01 -2.64 -6.68
C SER A 212 6.04 -1.47 -6.92
N GLY A 213 6.51 -0.37 -7.52
CA GLY A 213 5.66 0.79 -7.77
C GLY A 213 4.64 0.56 -8.88
N THR A 214 5.04 -0.09 -9.99
CA THR A 214 4.14 -0.42 -11.11
C THR A 214 3.13 -1.48 -10.70
N LEU A 215 3.57 -2.51 -9.97
CA LEU A 215 2.71 -3.54 -9.43
C LEU A 215 1.72 -2.97 -8.40
N ALA A 216 2.21 -2.11 -7.48
CA ALA A 216 1.38 -1.46 -6.48
C ALA A 216 0.27 -0.61 -7.11
N ARG A 217 0.55 0.08 -8.22
CA ARG A 217 -0.46 0.86 -8.94
C ARG A 217 -1.61 -0.03 -9.45
N ARG A 218 -1.30 -1.17 -10.09
CA ARG A 218 -2.33 -2.10 -10.58
C ARG A 218 -3.11 -2.76 -9.45
N LEU A 219 -2.43 -3.19 -8.38
CA LEU A 219 -3.09 -3.74 -7.20
C LEU A 219 -3.97 -2.71 -6.50
N SER A 220 -3.55 -1.45 -6.46
CA SER A 220 -4.33 -0.37 -5.89
C SER A 220 -5.60 -0.09 -6.70
N GLN A 221 -5.51 -0.12 -8.01
CA GLN A 221 -6.68 -0.01 -8.89
C GLN A 221 -7.65 -1.17 -8.67
N LEU A 222 -7.14 -2.40 -8.69
CA LEU A 222 -7.92 -3.61 -8.44
C LEU A 222 -8.58 -3.58 -7.05
N GLY A 223 -7.86 -3.12 -6.02
CA GLY A 223 -8.37 -2.95 -4.67
C GLY A 223 -9.48 -1.90 -4.58
N ALA A 224 -9.26 -0.71 -5.16
CA ALA A 224 -10.26 0.36 -5.19
C ALA A 224 -11.56 -0.10 -5.87
N GLU A 225 -11.46 -0.76 -7.02
CA GLU A 225 -12.61 -1.31 -7.76
C GLU A 225 -13.34 -2.40 -6.97
N SER A 226 -12.63 -3.17 -6.15
CA SER A 226 -13.19 -4.27 -5.34
C SER A 226 -13.76 -3.81 -3.99
N THR A 227 -13.50 -2.58 -3.58
CA THR A 227 -13.84 -2.07 -2.23
C THR A 227 -15.35 -2.10 -1.98
N ARG A 228 -16.18 -1.73 -2.97
CA ARG A 228 -17.66 -1.77 -2.83
C ARG A 228 -18.16 -3.17 -2.46
N GLU A 229 -17.68 -4.20 -3.15
CA GLU A 229 -18.07 -5.59 -2.89
C GLU A 229 -17.62 -6.04 -1.49
N ALA A 230 -16.39 -5.71 -1.10
CA ALA A 230 -15.87 -6.05 0.22
C ALA A 230 -16.64 -5.38 1.36
N VAL A 231 -17.03 -4.11 1.19
CA VAL A 231 -17.87 -3.36 2.14
C VAL A 231 -19.25 -3.98 2.25
N GLU A 232 -19.88 -4.37 1.14
CA GLU A 232 -21.20 -5.03 1.16
C GLU A 232 -21.15 -6.40 1.84
N LEU A 233 -20.10 -7.18 1.62
CA LEU A 233 -19.86 -8.44 2.34
C LEU A 233 -19.71 -8.19 3.86
N ALA A 234 -18.97 -7.16 4.25
CA ALA A 234 -18.83 -6.80 5.66
C ALA A 234 -20.17 -6.33 6.26
N ARG A 235 -20.94 -5.52 5.51
CA ARG A 235 -22.27 -5.01 5.92
C ARG A 235 -23.29 -6.13 6.11
N SER A 236 -23.27 -7.14 5.25
CA SER A 236 -24.16 -8.31 5.37
C SER A 236 -23.85 -9.22 6.57
N GLY A 237 -22.76 -8.93 7.31
CA GLY A 237 -22.28 -9.77 8.41
C GLY A 237 -21.56 -11.03 7.96
N ALA A 238 -21.08 -11.10 6.70
CA ALA A 238 -20.31 -12.25 6.23
C ALA A 238 -19.11 -12.51 7.14
N ALA A 239 -19.00 -13.76 7.63
CA ALA A 239 -17.92 -14.16 8.52
C ALA A 239 -16.55 -14.22 7.78
N GLY A 240 -16.60 -14.46 6.48
CA GLY A 240 -15.42 -14.74 5.66
C GLY A 240 -14.98 -16.20 5.75
N SER A 241 -14.07 -16.60 4.86
CA SER A 241 -13.47 -17.95 4.83
C SER A 241 -12.22 -17.97 5.69
N PRO A 242 -12.07 -18.90 6.65
CA PRO A 242 -10.84 -19.07 7.43
C PRO A 242 -9.63 -19.28 6.50
N LEU A 243 -8.50 -18.70 6.87
CA LEU A 243 -7.23 -18.94 6.18
C LEU A 243 -6.52 -20.17 6.74
N ASP A 244 -6.06 -21.07 5.87
CA ASP A 244 -5.13 -22.12 6.25
C ASP A 244 -3.71 -21.56 6.35
N LEU A 245 -3.33 -21.11 7.54
CA LEU A 245 -2.05 -20.44 7.77
C LEU A 245 -0.85 -21.35 7.56
N ALA A 246 -1.04 -22.70 7.58
CA ALA A 246 0.02 -23.66 7.31
C ALA A 246 0.46 -23.66 5.83
N GLN A 247 -0.43 -23.27 4.92
CA GLN A 247 -0.12 -23.09 3.49
C GLN A 247 0.37 -21.68 3.16
N GLY A 248 0.53 -20.84 4.15
CA GLY A 248 0.94 -19.45 3.98
C GLY A 248 2.40 -19.19 4.28
N SER A 249 2.78 -17.93 4.13
CA SER A 249 4.08 -17.42 4.56
C SER A 249 3.91 -16.14 5.38
N TYR A 250 4.89 -15.85 6.21
CA TYR A 250 4.99 -14.63 6.99
C TYR A 250 6.39 -14.06 6.84
N PHE A 251 6.48 -12.80 6.48
CA PHE A 251 7.73 -12.08 6.38
C PHE A 251 7.75 -10.94 7.38
N THR A 252 8.92 -10.68 7.94
CA THR A 252 9.22 -9.50 8.75
C THR A 252 9.63 -8.35 7.83
N SER A 253 10.03 -7.22 8.40
CA SER A 253 10.61 -6.12 7.64
C SER A 253 11.81 -6.61 6.80
N ILE A 254 12.05 -5.93 5.69
CA ILE A 254 13.19 -6.21 4.81
C ILE A 254 14.46 -5.94 5.61
N GLY A 255 15.34 -6.93 5.66
CA GLY A 255 16.65 -6.80 6.24
C GLY A 255 17.58 -5.95 5.36
N HIS A 256 18.77 -6.44 5.04
CA HIS A 256 19.68 -5.75 4.14
C HIS A 256 19.19 -5.78 2.68
N ARG A 257 19.50 -4.74 1.91
CA ARG A 257 19.15 -4.60 0.48
C ARG A 257 20.39 -4.58 -0.41
N ARG A 258 21.46 -5.20 0.05
CA ARG A 258 22.78 -5.25 -0.64
C ARG A 258 22.72 -6.26 -1.77
N ILE A 259 22.68 -5.78 -3.02
CA ILE A 259 22.64 -6.66 -4.20
C ILE A 259 23.96 -7.31 -4.53
N ASP A 260 25.08 -6.71 -4.12
CA ASP A 260 26.41 -7.31 -4.23
C ASP A 260 26.62 -8.55 -3.32
N GLN A 261 25.68 -8.81 -2.43
CA GLN A 261 25.63 -10.00 -1.57
C GLN A 261 24.59 -11.03 -2.05
N ALA A 262 23.92 -10.78 -3.18
CA ALA A 262 22.98 -11.73 -3.75
C ALA A 262 23.68 -12.97 -4.32
N GLU A 263 23.00 -14.10 -4.30
CA GLU A 263 23.55 -15.37 -4.79
C GLU A 263 23.63 -15.44 -6.32
N SER A 264 22.89 -14.59 -7.02
CA SER A 264 22.79 -14.59 -8.49
C SER A 264 22.41 -13.22 -9.05
N ALA A 265 22.77 -12.97 -10.32
CA ALA A 265 22.32 -11.79 -11.05
C ALA A 265 20.80 -11.73 -11.16
N ALA A 266 20.15 -12.89 -11.28
CA ALA A 266 18.69 -12.98 -11.30
C ALA A 266 18.04 -12.52 -10.00
N LEU A 267 18.60 -12.90 -8.84
CA LEU A 267 18.11 -12.45 -7.54
C LEU A 267 18.38 -10.95 -7.35
N ALA A 268 19.59 -10.48 -7.69
CA ALA A 268 19.97 -9.07 -7.59
C ALA A 268 19.06 -8.18 -8.45
N ASP A 269 18.72 -8.58 -9.68
CA ASP A 269 17.74 -7.88 -10.52
C ASP A 269 16.37 -7.80 -9.85
N ARG A 270 15.86 -8.91 -9.32
CA ARG A 270 14.58 -8.92 -8.59
C ARG A 270 14.60 -8.01 -7.35
N MET A 271 15.72 -7.99 -6.61
CA MET A 271 15.88 -7.10 -5.45
C MET A 271 15.84 -5.62 -5.85
N VAL A 272 16.45 -5.25 -6.99
CA VAL A 272 16.38 -3.88 -7.53
C VAL A 272 14.94 -3.54 -7.88
N ARG A 273 14.25 -4.37 -8.64
CA ARG A 273 12.84 -4.13 -9.03
C ARG A 273 11.91 -4.12 -7.81
N ALA A 274 12.09 -5.05 -6.89
CA ALA A 274 11.31 -5.12 -5.66
C ALA A 274 11.48 -3.88 -4.76
N GLY A 275 12.67 -3.29 -4.75
CA GLY A 275 12.95 -2.08 -3.97
C GLY A 275 12.46 -0.78 -4.60
N ASN A 276 12.19 -0.76 -5.91
CA ASN A 276 11.77 0.44 -6.62
C ASN A 276 10.28 0.77 -6.41
N PRO A 277 9.93 2.05 -6.20
CA PRO A 277 10.81 3.23 -6.01
C PRO A 277 11.09 3.56 -4.55
N ASN A 278 10.57 2.79 -3.58
CA ASN A 278 10.44 3.21 -2.18
C ASN A 278 11.60 2.75 -1.28
N MET A 279 12.23 1.63 -1.63
CA MET A 279 13.25 0.96 -0.81
C MET A 279 14.39 0.48 -1.69
N LEU A 280 15.05 1.41 -2.36
CA LEU A 280 16.08 1.11 -3.36
C LEU A 280 17.12 0.14 -2.82
N ALA A 281 17.47 -0.84 -3.65
CA ALA A 281 18.58 -1.73 -3.40
C ALA A 281 19.91 -0.96 -3.40
N ALA A 282 20.91 -1.46 -2.68
CA ALA A 282 22.20 -0.79 -2.52
C ALA A 282 23.36 -1.68 -2.97
N THR A 283 24.47 -1.07 -3.39
CA THR A 283 25.72 -1.75 -3.72
C THR A 283 26.93 -0.82 -3.53
N GLN A 284 28.13 -1.37 -3.66
CA GLN A 284 29.36 -0.59 -3.70
C GLN A 284 29.68 -0.15 -5.14
N CYS A 285 29.88 1.15 -5.35
CA CYS A 285 30.29 1.74 -6.62
C CYS A 285 31.58 2.56 -6.40
N GLY A 286 32.72 2.08 -6.88
CA GLY A 286 34.00 2.81 -6.72
C GLY A 286 34.36 3.09 -5.26
N GLY A 287 34.09 2.16 -4.35
CA GLY A 287 34.37 2.29 -2.92
C GLY A 287 33.36 3.13 -2.13
N ARG A 288 32.24 3.53 -2.74
CA ARG A 288 31.13 4.24 -2.09
C ARG A 288 29.86 3.43 -2.21
N LEU A 289 29.02 3.46 -1.17
CA LEU A 289 27.68 2.91 -1.24
C LEU A 289 26.84 3.77 -2.19
N CYS A 290 26.08 3.15 -3.08
CA CYS A 290 25.11 3.80 -3.95
C CYS A 290 23.81 2.99 -3.99
N TYR A 291 22.70 3.66 -4.27
CA TYR A 291 21.41 3.02 -4.45
C TYR A 291 21.14 2.78 -5.94
N VAL A 292 20.60 1.62 -6.25
CA VAL A 292 20.42 1.15 -7.62
C VAL A 292 18.95 1.28 -8.00
N VAL A 293 18.74 2.03 -9.09
CA VAL A 293 17.40 2.25 -9.65
C VAL A 293 17.14 1.32 -10.83
N LYS A 294 18.16 1.09 -11.66
CA LYS A 294 18.02 0.29 -12.87
C LYS A 294 19.26 -0.53 -13.17
N VAL A 295 19.02 -1.77 -13.55
CA VAL A 295 20.04 -2.71 -13.96
C VAL A 295 19.66 -3.42 -15.26
N CYS A 296 20.68 -3.98 -15.94
CA CYS A 296 20.50 -4.87 -17.07
C CYS A 296 21.30 -6.15 -16.83
N ARG A 297 20.66 -7.30 -16.97
CA ARG A 297 21.33 -8.60 -16.96
C ARG A 297 22.02 -8.80 -18.30
N ILE A 298 23.32 -9.03 -18.25
CA ILE A 298 24.15 -9.26 -19.43
C ILE A 298 24.94 -10.56 -19.28
N PRO A 299 25.28 -11.25 -20.38
CA PRO A 299 26.20 -12.39 -20.33
C PRO A 299 27.58 -11.94 -19.81
N ALA A 300 28.29 -12.82 -19.13
CA ALA A 300 29.66 -12.52 -18.66
C ALA A 300 30.61 -12.19 -19.79
N SER A 301 30.34 -12.61 -21.03
CA SER A 301 31.10 -12.28 -22.24
C SER A 301 30.82 -10.90 -22.84
N ASP A 302 29.78 -10.18 -22.30
CA ASP A 302 29.44 -8.83 -22.78
C ASP A 302 30.50 -7.82 -22.36
N LEU A 303 30.98 -7.03 -23.29
CA LEU A 303 32.04 -6.02 -23.07
C LEU A 303 31.47 -4.59 -23.01
N SER A 304 30.15 -4.44 -22.86
CA SER A 304 29.50 -3.13 -22.71
C SER A 304 30.16 -2.31 -21.59
N PRO A 305 30.48 -1.03 -21.81
CA PRO A 305 31.11 -0.20 -20.78
C PRO A 305 30.14 0.11 -19.65
N GLY A 306 30.61 0.18 -18.43
CA GLY A 306 29.86 0.59 -17.25
C GLY A 306 30.19 -0.20 -15.98
N PRO A 307 29.77 0.31 -14.82
CA PRO A 307 29.93 -0.41 -13.57
C PRO A 307 29.06 -1.66 -13.56
N ARG A 308 29.64 -2.78 -13.13
CA ARG A 308 28.97 -4.07 -13.13
C ARG A 308 29.25 -4.87 -11.87
N LEU A 309 28.34 -5.76 -11.55
CA LEU A 309 28.49 -6.81 -10.54
C LEU A 309 28.56 -8.16 -11.24
N HIS A 310 29.46 -9.01 -10.78
CA HIS A 310 29.70 -10.35 -11.34
C HIS A 310 29.01 -11.40 -10.48
N PHE A 311 28.28 -12.31 -11.12
CA PHE A 311 27.58 -13.42 -10.47
C PHE A 311 27.81 -14.72 -11.24
N PRO A 312 27.59 -15.89 -10.61
CA PRO A 312 27.75 -17.18 -11.28
C PRO A 312 26.86 -17.38 -12.52
N ASP A 313 25.70 -16.73 -12.57
CA ASP A 313 24.69 -16.83 -13.64
C ASP A 313 24.75 -15.69 -14.66
N GLY A 314 25.80 -14.82 -14.61
CA GLY A 314 25.99 -13.69 -15.51
C GLY A 314 26.33 -12.40 -14.77
N ASP A 315 26.44 -11.32 -15.51
CA ASP A 315 26.74 -10.00 -14.96
C ASP A 315 25.49 -9.12 -14.84
N LEU A 316 25.53 -8.17 -13.93
CA LEU A 316 24.54 -7.14 -13.76
C LEU A 316 25.18 -5.78 -14.03
N LEU A 317 24.81 -5.18 -15.15
CA LEU A 317 25.24 -3.81 -15.51
C LEU A 317 24.37 -2.82 -14.74
N LEU A 318 25.01 -1.89 -14.02
CA LEU A 318 24.31 -0.83 -13.28
C LEU A 318 24.02 0.33 -14.24
N GLU A 319 22.79 0.42 -14.74
CA GLU A 319 22.38 1.44 -15.72
C GLU A 319 22.07 2.78 -15.05
N GLN A 320 21.51 2.75 -13.83
CA GLN A 320 21.17 3.95 -13.10
C GLN A 320 21.35 3.77 -11.60
N THR A 321 22.12 4.68 -11.01
CA THR A 321 22.32 4.76 -9.56
C THR A 321 22.04 6.17 -9.04
N VAL A 322 21.70 6.28 -7.75
CA VAL A 322 21.47 7.54 -7.06
C VAL A 322 22.15 7.55 -5.70
N ASP A 323 22.32 8.73 -5.12
CA ASP A 323 23.00 8.94 -3.85
C ASP A 323 22.05 9.02 -2.65
N ARG A 324 20.74 8.78 -2.86
CA ARG A 324 19.73 8.81 -1.81
C ARG A 324 18.84 7.60 -1.85
N CYS A 325 18.51 7.07 -0.68
CA CYS A 325 17.49 6.03 -0.54
C CYS A 325 16.13 6.53 -1.03
N GLY A 326 15.41 5.69 -1.76
CA GLY A 326 14.02 5.96 -2.16
C GLY A 326 13.00 5.89 -1.02
N CYS A 327 13.43 5.53 0.20
CA CYS A 327 12.55 5.45 1.36
C CYS A 327 12.01 6.83 1.77
N HIS A 328 10.95 6.83 2.56
CA HIS A 328 10.30 8.06 3.04
C HIS A 328 11.21 8.98 3.89
N HIS A 329 12.36 8.48 4.32
CA HIS A 329 13.34 9.32 5.04
C HIS A 329 14.16 10.21 4.10
N GLY A 330 14.29 9.86 2.82
CA GLY A 330 15.04 10.63 1.81
C GLY A 330 16.50 10.91 2.19
N GLN A 331 17.09 10.03 3.01
CA GLN A 331 18.38 10.22 3.63
C GLN A 331 19.52 9.99 2.65
N PRO A 332 20.66 10.71 2.78
CA PRO A 332 21.88 10.43 2.03
C PRO A 332 22.38 9.01 2.29
N VAL A 333 23.19 8.51 1.34
CA VAL A 333 23.88 7.22 1.45
C VAL A 333 24.68 7.13 2.76
N GLY A 334 24.56 6.00 3.45
CA GLY A 334 25.25 5.73 4.70
C GLY A 334 24.60 6.32 5.95
N THR A 335 23.44 7.00 5.82
CA THR A 335 22.71 7.57 6.94
C THR A 335 21.28 7.04 7.06
N CYS A 336 20.84 6.25 6.08
CA CYS A 336 19.53 5.63 6.12
C CYS A 336 19.53 4.44 7.09
N PRO A 337 18.51 4.28 7.97
CA PRO A 337 18.41 3.11 8.85
C PRO A 337 18.37 1.76 8.13
N HIS A 338 18.20 1.77 6.81
CA HIS A 338 18.17 0.58 5.96
C HIS A 338 19.51 0.32 5.24
N ASP A 339 20.56 1.04 5.58
CA ASP A 339 21.89 0.87 4.94
C ASP A 339 22.76 -0.18 5.65
N GLU A 340 22.32 -0.71 6.79
CA GLU A 340 22.99 -1.74 7.59
C GLU A 340 22.65 -3.17 7.14
#